data_7e1ee80f9b51a7dfbdda87c7d9913e2a
#
_entry.id   7e1ee80f9b51a7dfbdda87c7d9913e2a
#
_cell.length_a   1.000
_cell.length_b   1.000
_cell.length_c   1.000
_cell.angle_alpha   90.00
_cell.angle_beta   90.00
_cell.angle_gamma   90.00
#
_symmetry.space_group_name_H-M   'P 1'
#
loop_
_entity.id
_entity.type
_entity.pdbx_description
1 polymer ?
#
loop_
_entity_poly.entity_id
_entity_poly.type
_entity_poly.pdbx_seq_one_letter_code
_entity_poly.pdbx_strand_id
1 'polypeptide(L)' 'MMKTKPVYNYNLDQVNALFKRGVFPIGIGVNNKTGNTYVVFKANMRYFDTLKLIEYEQKETQENTNA' A
#
# COMPACT_ATOMS: atom_id res chain seq x y z
N MET A 1 -9.79 -20.77 13.31
CA MET A 1 -10.09 -19.40 12.92
C MET A 1 -8.82 -18.62 12.67
N MET A 2 -8.71 -18.12 11.48
CA MET A 2 -7.53 -17.36 11.11
C MET A 2 -7.71 -15.90 11.47
N LYS A 3 -6.75 -15.36 12.17
CA LYS A 3 -6.70 -13.93 12.39
C LYS A 3 -5.75 -13.32 11.38
N THR A 4 -6.26 -12.40 10.62
CA THR A 4 -5.45 -11.73 9.62
C THR A 4 -4.82 -10.51 10.24
N LYS A 5 -3.50 -10.46 10.26
CA LYS A 5 -2.79 -9.32 10.79
C LYS A 5 -2.93 -8.15 9.83
N PRO A 6 -3.11 -6.94 10.34
CA PRO A 6 -3.16 -5.78 9.46
C PRO A 6 -1.81 -5.53 8.79
N VAL A 7 -1.85 -4.84 7.66
CA VAL A 7 -0.66 -4.47 6.93
C VAL A 7 -0.34 -3.01 7.23
N TYR A 8 0.89 -2.74 7.63
CA TYR A 8 1.36 -1.40 7.92
C TYR A 8 2.17 -0.91 6.72
N ASN A 9 1.63 0.05 6.00
CA ASN A 9 2.24 0.52 4.77
C ASN A 9 2.81 1.92 4.97
N TYR A 10 4.13 2.04 4.82
CA TYR A 10 4.84 3.29 5.00
C TYR A 10 5.06 4.04 3.68
N ASN A 11 4.73 3.42 2.55
CA ASN A 11 4.92 4.03 1.25
C ASN A 11 3.68 4.84 0.88
N LEU A 12 3.74 6.14 1.13
CA LEU A 12 2.57 7.00 0.96
C LEU A 12 2.15 7.16 -0.50
N ASP A 13 3.08 7.07 -1.43
CA ASP A 13 2.74 7.09 -2.85
C ASP A 13 1.89 5.87 -3.22
N GLN A 14 2.27 4.72 -2.69
CA GLN A 14 1.53 3.50 -2.90
C GLN A 14 0.16 3.57 -2.23
N VAL A 15 0.10 4.17 -1.05
CA VAL A 15 -1.16 4.36 -0.34
C VAL A 15 -2.12 5.21 -1.17
N ASN A 16 -1.63 6.29 -1.77
CA ASN A 16 -2.45 7.13 -2.63
C ASN A 16 -2.97 6.36 -3.84
N ALA A 17 -2.14 5.52 -4.42
CA ALA A 17 -2.56 4.70 -5.56
C ALA A 17 -3.65 3.71 -5.14
N LEU A 18 -3.54 3.16 -3.93
CA LEU A 18 -4.57 2.27 -3.40
C LEU A 18 -5.89 3.00 -3.22
N PHE A 19 -5.84 4.22 -2.69
CA PHE A 19 -7.05 5.04 -2.55
C PHE A 19 -7.75 5.25 -3.88
N LYS A 20 -7.00 5.57 -4.90
CA LYS A 20 -7.56 5.83 -6.22
C LYS A 20 -8.25 4.61 -6.80
N ARG A 21 -7.86 3.43 -6.37
CA ARG A 21 -8.43 2.18 -6.84
C ARG A 21 -9.51 1.63 -5.90
N GLY A 22 -9.90 2.42 -4.90
CA GLY A 22 -10.99 2.05 -4.02
C GLY A 22 -10.61 1.16 -2.86
N VAL A 23 -9.32 1.08 -2.53
CA VAL A 23 -8.85 0.35 -1.37
C VAL A 23 -8.58 1.34 -0.26
N PHE A 24 -9.33 1.25 0.82
CA PHE A 24 -9.25 2.23 1.89
C PHE A 24 -8.67 1.63 3.16
N PRO A 25 -7.96 2.45 3.95
CA PRO A 25 -7.32 1.96 5.17
C PRO A 25 -8.31 1.82 6.31
N ILE A 26 -7.87 1.10 7.33
CA ILE A 26 -8.64 0.98 8.57
C ILE A 26 -8.01 1.80 9.68
N GLY A 27 -6.88 2.44 9.42
CA GLY A 27 -6.24 3.30 10.42
C GLY A 27 -5.01 3.98 9.90
N ILE A 28 -4.53 4.95 10.65
CA ILE A 28 -3.32 5.71 10.34
C ILE A 28 -2.61 5.95 11.66
N GLY A 29 -1.28 5.89 11.63
CA GLY A 29 -0.50 6.15 12.82
C GLY A 29 0.90 6.65 12.49
N VAL A 30 1.66 6.91 13.55
CA VAL A 30 3.03 7.38 13.41
C VAL A 30 3.92 6.48 14.25
N ASN A 31 5.03 6.04 13.66
CA ASN A 31 6.00 5.26 14.39
C ASN A 31 6.78 6.18 15.30
N ASN A 32 6.68 5.96 16.60
CA ASN A 32 7.31 6.84 17.59
C ASN A 32 8.83 6.86 17.50
N LYS A 33 9.41 5.78 17.04
CA LYS A 33 10.87 5.68 16.98
C LYS A 33 11.44 6.41 15.77
N THR A 34 10.74 6.36 14.64
CA THR A 34 11.25 6.94 13.41
C THR A 34 10.56 8.23 13.01
N GLY A 35 9.37 8.48 13.57
CA GLY A 35 8.57 9.63 13.18
C GLY A 35 7.86 9.45 11.84
N ASN A 36 7.96 8.28 11.23
CA ASN A 36 7.34 8.02 9.94
C ASN A 36 5.87 7.68 10.09
N THR A 37 5.07 8.19 9.17
CA THR A 37 3.66 7.89 9.13
C THR A 37 3.42 6.56 8.43
N TYR A 38 2.51 5.77 8.96
CA TYR A 38 2.10 4.53 8.32
C TYR A 38 0.59 4.49 8.19
N VAL A 39 0.11 3.73 7.22
CA VAL A 39 -1.31 3.55 6.97
C VAL A 39 -1.61 2.07 7.10
N VAL A 40 -2.67 1.74 7.83
CA VAL A 40 -3.01 0.36 8.15
C VAL A 40 -4.14 -0.11 7.25
N PHE A 41 -3.92 -1.24 6.59
CA PHE A 41 -4.90 -1.85 5.70
C PHE A 41 -5.25 -3.24 6.18
N LYS A 42 -6.45 -3.70 5.84
CA LYS A 42 -6.79 -5.10 6.02
C LYS A 42 -5.96 -5.95 5.07
N ALA A 43 -5.42 -7.03 5.58
CA ALA A 43 -4.66 -7.98 4.75
C ALA A 43 -5.64 -8.91 4.05
N ASN A 44 -6.31 -8.42 3.01
CA ASN A 44 -7.27 -9.22 2.26
C ASN A 44 -6.84 -9.30 0.80
N MET A 45 -7.55 -10.13 0.05
CA MET A 45 -7.22 -10.38 -1.34
C MET A 45 -7.27 -9.11 -2.18
N ARG A 46 -8.25 -8.28 -1.93
CA ARG A 46 -8.41 -7.04 -2.68
C ARG A 46 -7.18 -6.13 -2.51
N TYR A 47 -6.67 -6.02 -1.28
CA TYR A 47 -5.49 -5.22 -1.01
C TYR A 47 -4.29 -5.75 -1.78
N PHE A 48 -4.03 -7.05 -1.67
CA PHE A 48 -2.84 -7.64 -2.29
C PHE A 48 -2.93 -7.65 -3.81
N ASP A 49 -4.09 -7.92 -4.36
CA ASP A 49 -4.27 -7.90 -5.81
C ASP A 49 -4.06 -6.49 -6.37
N THR A 50 -4.61 -5.50 -5.69
CA THR A 50 -4.46 -4.11 -6.11
C THR A 50 -3.01 -3.69 -5.98
N LEU A 51 -2.35 -4.11 -4.92
CA LEU A 51 -0.93 -3.80 -4.70
C LEU A 51 -0.06 -4.35 -5.83
N LYS A 52 -0.31 -5.57 -6.24
CA LYS A 52 0.43 -6.16 -7.36
C LYS A 52 0.22 -5.38 -8.64
N LEU A 53 -0.99 -4.94 -8.88
CA LEU A 53 -1.30 -4.16 -10.06
C LEU A 53 -0.56 -2.84 -10.05
N ILE A 54 -0.51 -2.17 -8.91
CA ILE A 54 0.20 -0.91 -8.76
C ILE A 54 1.69 -1.10 -9.00
N GLU A 55 2.26 -2.14 -8.41
CA GLU A 55 3.68 -2.42 -8.57
C GLU A 55 4.02 -2.71 -10.03
N TYR A 56 3.15 -3.43 -10.70
CA TYR A 56 3.33 -3.73 -12.11
C TYR A 56 3.33 -2.46 -12.96
N GLU A 57 2.41 -1.57 -12.68
CA GLU A 57 2.32 -0.30 -13.40
C GLU A 57 3.52 0.58 -13.17
N GLN A 58 3.99 0.64 -11.93
CA GLN A 58 5.17 1.44 -11.61
C GLN A 58 6.41 0.90 -12.30
N LYS A 59 6.52 -0.41 -12.36
CA LYS A 59 7.65 -1.04 -13.02
C LYS A 59 7.67 -0.72 -14.51
N GLU A 60 6.52 -0.76 -15.16
CA GLU A 60 6.43 -0.40 -16.58
C GLU A 60 6.82 1.04 -16.81
N THR A 61 6.35 1.92 -15.93
CA THR A 61 6.66 3.34 -16.03
C THR A 61 8.16 3.58 -15.90
N GLN A 62 8.80 2.88 -14.98
CA GLN A 62 10.24 2.99 -14.82
C GLN A 62 10.99 2.54 -16.05
N GLU A 63 10.56 1.45 -16.65
CA GLU A 63 11.18 0.95 -17.86
C GLU A 63 11.06 1.95 -18.99
N ASN A 64 9.91 2.56 -19.13
CA ASN A 64 9.69 3.57 -20.15
C ASN A 64 10.58 4.79 -19.92
N THR A 65 10.76 5.16 -18.67
CA THR A 65 11.59 6.31 -18.32
C THR A 65 13.05 6.07 -18.66
N ASN A 66 13.50 4.85 -18.51
CA ASN A 66 14.88 4.49 -18.77
C ASN A 66 15.20 4.28 -20.24
N ALA A 67 14.20 4.17 -21.05
CA ALA A 67 14.37 3.88 -22.46
C ALA A 67 14.83 5.12 -23.28
#